data_655a2c05929e73694b54cae23305adce
#
_entry.id   655a2c05929e73694b54cae23305adce
#
_cell.length_a   1.000
_cell.length_b   1.000
_cell.length_c   1.000
_cell.angle_alpha   90.00
_cell.angle_beta   90.00
_cell.angle_gamma   90.00
#
_symmetry.space_group_name_H-M   'P 1'
#
loop_
_entity.id
_entity.type
_entity.pdbx_description
1 polymer ?
#
loop_
_entity_poly.entity_id
_entity_poly.type
_entity_poly.pdbx_seq_one_letter_code
_entity_poly.pdbx_strand_id
1 'polypeptide(L)'
;AMLATSNVPVWAAEFSDGSDAAVATEAPAAEAFSDEADAPVVEDTADVATEAAKSTTTGSEYTVNLSDFAVDSTAVSNNETVWGGTLSANVDITAVSAIANATLKTAWQVNGNIVNSTIANYDPANKAKTLNLTPDMAGKSITLFVYAEQAGKVAWSYTSDAVTVKAKDINDFITASAADPTYDGTVKKAGVTLTSKKDKNNQDLVQAGSDLLDTSKYKIAYSGELTNVTGDKVTVTLTPTVTGYAGQVTTTYEIQPMQLDGATATISSRMKATLENTSYVYTGNITGKVKKSDIKLVDKSTGVDLSNYLDVDSNGYVKVEFTSQD
;
A
#
# COMPACT_ATOMS: atom_id res chain seq x y z
N ALA A 1 1.66 9.28 43.06
CA ALA A 1 2.72 9.86 42.21
C ALA A 1 2.96 8.92 41.04
N MET A 2 2.44 9.28 39.90
CA MET A 2 2.68 8.55 38.66
C MET A 2 3.94 9.11 37.97
N LEU A 3 4.97 8.30 37.81
CA LEU A 3 6.08 8.62 36.93
C LEU A 3 5.72 8.23 35.50
N ALA A 4 5.59 9.23 34.64
CA ALA A 4 5.54 9.02 33.22
C ALA A 4 6.99 8.92 32.71
N THR A 5 7.39 7.73 32.25
CA THR A 5 8.65 7.56 31.53
C THR A 5 8.40 7.86 30.04
N SER A 6 8.87 9.00 29.57
CA SER A 6 8.91 9.31 28.15
C SER A 6 10.07 8.55 27.50
N ASN A 7 9.76 7.66 26.55
CA ASN A 7 10.78 7.05 25.70
C ASN A 7 11.28 8.08 24.68
N VAL A 8 12.46 8.62 24.93
CA VAL A 8 13.20 9.41 23.94
C VAL A 8 14.11 8.44 23.16
N PRO A 9 14.12 8.49 21.83
CA PRO A 9 14.98 7.62 21.02
C PRO A 9 16.46 7.86 21.34
N VAL A 10 17.22 6.77 21.46
CA VAL A 10 18.63 6.75 21.90
C VAL A 10 19.58 7.61 21.05
N TRP A 11 19.22 7.93 19.81
CA TRP A 11 20.03 8.80 18.95
C TRP A 11 19.95 10.31 19.31
N ALA A 12 19.03 10.72 20.16
CA ALA A 12 18.94 12.09 20.65
C ALA A 12 19.87 12.38 21.85
N ALA A 13 20.54 11.38 22.42
CA ALA A 13 21.40 11.52 23.59
C ALA A 13 22.89 11.76 23.29
N GLU A 14 23.29 11.64 22.02
CA GLU A 14 24.73 11.79 21.65
C GLU A 14 25.14 13.22 21.24
N PHE A 15 24.22 14.20 21.27
CA PHE A 15 24.54 15.58 20.93
C PHE A 15 24.55 16.55 22.10
N SER A 16 24.67 16.04 23.33
CA SER A 16 24.80 16.86 24.53
C SER A 16 26.18 16.63 25.14
N ASP A 17 27.24 16.91 24.40
CA ASP A 17 28.56 17.07 24.95
C ASP A 17 28.76 18.57 25.25
N GLY A 18 28.60 18.89 26.52
CA GLY A 18 28.84 20.21 27.03
C GLY A 18 30.32 20.47 27.18
N SER A 19 30.89 21.30 26.35
CA SER A 19 32.03 22.10 26.71
C SER A 19 32.02 23.43 25.97
N ASP A 20 31.71 24.46 26.75
CA ASP A 20 32.41 25.71 26.88
C ASP A 20 32.46 26.74 25.75
N ALA A 21 32.21 27.89 26.27
CA ALA A 21 32.72 29.20 25.93
C ALA A 21 31.88 30.07 25.02
N ALA A 22 31.26 31.01 25.72
CA ALA A 22 30.72 32.24 25.22
C ALA A 22 31.69 32.96 24.26
N VAL A 23 31.24 33.16 23.03
CA VAL A 23 31.66 34.33 22.24
C VAL A 23 30.39 34.98 21.73
N ALA A 24 30.10 36.12 22.31
CA ALA A 24 29.11 37.03 21.76
C ALA A 24 29.61 37.54 20.42
N THR A 25 28.91 37.24 19.35
CA THR A 25 29.05 37.95 18.11
C THR A 25 27.66 38.38 17.66
N GLU A 26 27.51 39.65 17.40
CA GLU A 26 26.30 40.36 17.06
C GLU A 26 25.51 39.67 15.96
N ALA A 27 24.20 39.56 16.15
CA ALA A 27 23.25 39.17 15.14
C ALA A 27 23.18 40.25 14.08
N PRO A 28 23.32 39.92 12.79
CA PRO A 28 22.91 40.83 11.75
C PRO A 28 21.38 40.91 11.76
N ALA A 29 20.87 42.10 11.57
CA ALA A 29 19.46 42.46 11.55
C ALA A 29 18.69 41.51 10.60
N ALA A 30 17.61 40.95 11.11
CA ALA A 30 16.63 40.27 10.31
C ALA A 30 16.00 41.28 9.35
N GLU A 31 16.32 41.19 8.07
CA GLU A 31 15.50 41.78 7.02
C GLU A 31 14.17 41.04 6.99
N ALA A 32 13.12 41.80 7.25
CA ALA A 32 11.75 41.33 7.12
C ALA A 32 11.50 41.04 5.63
N PHE A 33 11.53 39.77 5.25
CA PHE A 33 10.88 39.34 4.02
C PHE A 33 9.37 39.36 4.26
N SER A 34 8.73 40.39 3.71
CA SER A 34 7.29 40.38 3.49
C SER A 34 7.03 39.45 2.29
N ASP A 35 6.85 38.18 2.55
CA ASP A 35 6.27 37.25 1.59
C ASP A 35 4.75 37.31 1.72
N GLU A 36 4.15 38.31 1.13
CA GLU A 36 2.82 38.18 0.56
C GLU A 36 2.98 37.50 -0.79
N ALA A 37 3.33 36.21 -0.78
CA ALA A 37 3.03 35.32 -1.87
C ALA A 37 1.63 34.78 -1.58
N ASP A 38 0.64 35.34 -2.25
CA ASP A 38 -0.65 34.71 -2.49
C ASP A 38 -0.38 33.24 -2.88
N ALA A 39 -0.68 32.35 -1.94
CA ALA A 39 -0.80 30.94 -2.27
C ALA A 39 -1.91 30.85 -3.33
N PRO A 40 -1.66 30.25 -4.49
CA PRO A 40 -2.75 29.99 -5.41
C PRO A 40 -3.75 29.14 -4.66
N VAL A 41 -4.95 29.69 -4.47
CA VAL A 41 -6.14 28.93 -4.08
C VAL A 41 -6.26 27.85 -5.13
N VAL A 42 -5.92 26.62 -4.78
CA VAL A 42 -6.26 25.45 -5.58
C VAL A 42 -7.76 25.36 -5.48
N GLU A 43 -8.47 25.99 -6.41
CA GLU A 43 -9.86 25.67 -6.63
C GLU A 43 -9.90 24.19 -6.96
N ASP A 44 -10.60 23.45 -6.10
CA ASP A 44 -10.98 22.06 -6.27
C ASP A 44 -11.82 21.96 -7.56
N THR A 45 -11.14 21.84 -8.69
CA THR A 45 -11.79 21.53 -9.97
C THR A 45 -12.01 20.03 -10.03
N ALA A 46 -13.01 19.58 -9.30
CA ALA A 46 -13.64 18.28 -9.50
C ALA A 46 -14.37 18.31 -10.86
N ASP A 47 -13.62 18.26 -11.95
CA ASP A 47 -14.18 17.97 -13.28
C ASP A 47 -13.07 17.77 -14.33
N VAL A 48 -12.21 16.77 -14.14
CA VAL A 48 -11.18 16.45 -15.13
C VAL A 48 -11.58 15.32 -16.08
N ALA A 49 -12.75 14.73 -15.88
CA ALA A 49 -13.08 13.47 -16.55
C ALA A 49 -13.80 13.57 -17.89
N THR A 50 -14.25 14.75 -18.35
CA THR A 50 -15.11 14.79 -19.54
C THR A 50 -15.00 16.01 -20.43
N GLU A 51 -14.16 17.00 -20.12
CA GLU A 51 -13.97 18.12 -21.06
C GLU A 51 -12.71 17.90 -21.91
N ALA A 52 -12.92 17.89 -23.22
CA ALA A 52 -11.84 17.93 -24.20
C ALA A 52 -10.99 19.19 -23.96
N ALA A 53 -9.78 19.01 -23.46
CA ALA A 53 -8.87 20.13 -23.31
C ALA A 53 -8.58 20.73 -24.68
N LYS A 54 -8.96 21.99 -24.88
CA LYS A 54 -8.65 22.74 -26.08
C LYS A 54 -7.49 23.69 -25.80
N SER A 55 -6.35 23.41 -26.38
CA SER A 55 -5.18 24.29 -26.29
C SER A 55 -4.84 24.86 -27.66
N THR A 56 -4.65 26.17 -27.72
CA THR A 56 -4.17 26.86 -28.94
C THR A 56 -2.93 27.63 -28.57
N THR A 57 -1.82 27.29 -29.22
CA THR A 57 -0.56 28.04 -29.09
C THR A 57 -0.15 28.57 -30.44
N THR A 58 0.13 29.86 -30.51
CA THR A 58 0.63 30.56 -31.71
C THR A 58 2.11 30.84 -31.52
N GLY A 59 2.93 30.23 -32.35
CA GLY A 59 4.34 30.55 -32.48
C GLY A 59 4.59 31.52 -33.66
N SER A 60 5.84 31.89 -33.86
CA SER A 60 6.24 32.74 -35.01
C SER A 60 6.09 32.03 -36.35
N GLU A 61 6.22 30.69 -36.35
CA GLU A 61 6.20 29.83 -37.54
C GLU A 61 4.90 29.06 -37.71
N TYR A 62 4.37 28.51 -36.62
CA TYR A 62 3.20 27.63 -36.65
C TYR A 62 2.23 27.92 -35.51
N THR A 63 0.95 27.76 -35.80
CA THR A 63 -0.12 27.71 -34.81
C THR A 63 -0.58 26.28 -34.67
N VAL A 64 -0.58 25.75 -33.43
CA VAL A 64 -1.10 24.44 -33.09
C VAL A 64 -2.40 24.60 -32.34
N ASN A 65 -3.44 23.95 -32.81
CA ASN A 65 -4.74 23.88 -32.16
C ASN A 65 -5.03 22.42 -31.85
N LEU A 66 -5.11 22.09 -30.53
CA LEU A 66 -5.50 20.78 -30.06
C LEU A 66 -6.96 20.80 -29.64
N SER A 67 -7.72 19.85 -30.14
CA SER A 67 -9.10 19.58 -29.71
C SER A 67 -9.24 18.09 -29.41
N ASP A 68 -10.31 17.75 -28.68
CA ASP A 68 -10.57 16.35 -28.26
C ASP A 68 -9.37 15.70 -27.55
N PHE A 69 -8.58 16.52 -26.84
CA PHE A 69 -7.49 16.02 -26.00
C PHE A 69 -8.10 15.43 -24.74
N ALA A 70 -8.47 14.16 -24.85
CA ALA A 70 -9.30 13.46 -23.89
C ALA A 70 -8.82 12.01 -23.67
N VAL A 71 -9.15 11.49 -22.51
CA VAL A 71 -8.95 10.08 -22.14
C VAL A 71 -10.27 9.36 -22.29
N ASP A 72 -10.29 8.17 -22.87
CA ASP A 72 -11.50 7.37 -22.95
C ASP A 72 -11.96 6.91 -21.54
N SER A 73 -13.23 6.53 -21.43
CA SER A 73 -13.84 6.17 -20.15
C SER A 73 -13.21 4.96 -19.47
N THR A 74 -12.47 4.12 -20.19
CA THR A 74 -11.79 2.95 -19.63
C THR A 74 -10.48 3.31 -18.95
N ALA A 75 -9.94 4.50 -19.26
CA ALA A 75 -8.74 5.04 -18.65
C ALA A 75 -9.04 6.07 -17.56
N VAL A 76 -10.28 6.14 -17.08
CA VAL A 76 -10.70 7.03 -15.98
C VAL A 76 -11.20 6.20 -14.82
N SER A 77 -10.65 6.43 -13.62
CA SER A 77 -11.09 5.84 -12.36
C SER A 77 -11.08 6.93 -11.29
N ASN A 78 -12.18 7.10 -10.57
CA ASN A 78 -12.34 8.12 -9.53
C ASN A 78 -11.97 9.54 -10.01
N ASN A 79 -12.38 9.92 -11.22
CA ASN A 79 -12.05 11.18 -11.89
C ASN A 79 -10.54 11.38 -12.17
N GLU A 80 -9.74 10.32 -12.12
CA GLU A 80 -8.32 10.34 -12.44
C GLU A 80 -8.02 9.52 -13.70
N THR A 81 -7.07 9.98 -14.51
CA THR A 81 -6.57 9.20 -15.64
C THR A 81 -5.76 8.02 -15.15
N VAL A 82 -6.16 6.82 -15.53
CA VAL A 82 -5.44 5.56 -15.22
C VAL A 82 -5.04 4.84 -16.51
N TRP A 83 -4.10 3.92 -16.42
CA TRP A 83 -3.72 3.11 -17.57
C TRP A 83 -4.84 2.11 -17.98
N GLY A 84 -4.74 1.58 -19.21
CA GLY A 84 -5.64 0.54 -19.76
C GLY A 84 -6.64 1.06 -20.77
N GLY A 85 -6.67 2.36 -21.03
CA GLY A 85 -7.47 2.97 -22.09
C GLY A 85 -6.59 3.74 -23.07
N THR A 86 -7.20 4.63 -23.83
CA THR A 86 -6.55 5.39 -24.90
C THR A 86 -6.66 6.88 -24.62
N LEU A 87 -5.53 7.59 -24.67
CA LEU A 87 -5.46 9.03 -24.76
C LEU A 87 -5.53 9.44 -26.22
N SER A 88 -6.39 10.39 -26.57
CA SER A 88 -6.58 10.89 -27.92
C SER A 88 -6.47 12.39 -27.99
N ALA A 89 -6.08 12.89 -29.15
CA ALA A 89 -6.10 14.32 -29.49
C ALA A 89 -6.34 14.50 -30.98
N ASN A 90 -7.05 15.55 -31.35
CA ASN A 90 -7.06 16.05 -32.73
C ASN A 90 -6.10 17.23 -32.84
N VAL A 91 -5.18 17.14 -33.78
CA VAL A 91 -4.12 18.14 -34.01
C VAL A 91 -4.39 18.91 -35.30
N ASP A 92 -4.53 20.23 -35.21
CA ASP A 92 -4.60 21.11 -36.35
C ASP A 92 -3.41 22.09 -36.36
N ILE A 93 -2.60 22.03 -37.40
CA ILE A 93 -1.40 22.86 -37.54
C ILE A 93 -1.57 23.77 -38.72
N THR A 94 -1.48 25.09 -38.48
CA THR A 94 -1.51 26.10 -39.49
C THR A 94 -0.14 26.80 -39.58
N ALA A 95 0.46 26.84 -40.74
CA ALA A 95 1.69 27.57 -40.95
C ALA A 95 1.39 29.09 -40.99
N VAL A 96 2.08 29.83 -40.13
CA VAL A 96 2.09 31.31 -40.15
C VAL A 96 3.26 31.79 -41.03
N SER A 97 4.45 31.21 -40.79
CA SER A 97 5.66 31.41 -41.58
C SER A 97 6.41 30.09 -41.64
N ALA A 98 6.09 29.26 -42.65
CA ALA A 98 6.62 27.92 -42.73
C ALA A 98 8.15 27.90 -42.81
N ILE A 99 8.79 27.04 -42.02
CA ILE A 99 10.23 26.79 -42.11
C ILE A 99 10.51 26.03 -43.42
N ALA A 100 11.36 26.63 -44.27
CA ALA A 100 11.70 26.06 -45.56
C ALA A 100 12.35 24.68 -45.41
N ASN A 101 11.88 23.69 -46.18
CA ASN A 101 12.37 22.30 -46.18
C ASN A 101 12.22 21.57 -44.82
N ALA A 102 11.33 22.04 -43.95
CA ALA A 102 11.00 21.32 -42.73
C ALA A 102 9.82 20.37 -42.95
N THR A 103 9.85 19.22 -42.27
CA THR A 103 8.74 18.29 -42.19
C THR A 103 8.09 18.41 -40.83
N LEU A 104 6.78 18.69 -40.81
CA LEU A 104 6.00 18.69 -39.57
C LEU A 104 5.73 17.27 -39.12
N LYS A 105 6.00 17.00 -37.85
CA LYS A 105 5.82 15.70 -37.20
C LYS A 105 5.07 15.84 -35.88
N THR A 106 4.43 14.75 -35.48
CA THR A 106 3.81 14.59 -34.17
C THR A 106 4.34 13.35 -33.49
N ALA A 107 4.44 13.36 -32.16
CA ALA A 107 4.79 12.20 -31.37
C ALA A 107 4.21 12.35 -29.95
N TRP A 108 3.90 11.26 -29.29
CA TRP A 108 3.64 11.27 -27.86
C TRP A 108 4.94 11.23 -27.08
N GLN A 109 4.96 11.89 -25.94
CA GLN A 109 6.07 11.85 -24.99
C GLN A 109 5.59 11.30 -23.63
N VAL A 110 6.45 10.52 -22.99
CA VAL A 110 6.29 10.00 -21.62
C VAL A 110 7.42 10.57 -20.78
N ASN A 111 7.12 11.41 -19.79
CA ASN A 111 8.12 12.17 -19.02
C ASN A 111 9.13 12.89 -19.92
N GLY A 112 8.64 13.54 -20.99
CA GLY A 112 9.47 14.29 -21.95
C GLY A 112 10.24 13.42 -22.96
N ASN A 113 10.21 12.08 -22.85
CA ASN A 113 10.86 11.18 -23.81
C ASN A 113 9.89 10.76 -24.90
N ILE A 114 10.31 10.89 -26.15
CA ILE A 114 9.50 10.53 -27.31
C ILE A 114 9.25 9.01 -27.33
N VAL A 115 8.00 8.62 -27.50
CA VAL A 115 7.59 7.24 -27.79
C VAL A 115 7.75 7.00 -29.28
N ASN A 116 8.85 6.41 -29.68
CA ASN A 116 9.26 6.30 -31.09
C ASN A 116 8.20 5.69 -32.01
N SER A 117 7.41 4.74 -31.51
CA SER A 117 6.32 4.11 -32.28
C SER A 117 5.17 5.07 -32.62
N THR A 118 5.12 6.23 -31.98
CA THR A 118 4.07 7.23 -32.21
C THR A 118 4.49 8.38 -33.13
N ILE A 119 5.77 8.40 -33.56
CA ILE A 119 6.27 9.42 -34.50
C ILE A 119 5.55 9.28 -35.84
N ALA A 120 4.91 10.33 -36.28
CA ALA A 120 4.24 10.39 -37.56
C ALA A 120 4.44 11.77 -38.21
N ASN A 121 4.52 11.79 -39.53
CA ASN A 121 4.39 13.03 -40.27
C ASN A 121 2.99 13.64 -40.05
N TYR A 122 2.91 14.94 -39.92
CA TYR A 122 1.62 15.60 -39.83
C TYR A 122 0.86 15.47 -41.16
N ASP A 123 -0.36 15.00 -41.08
CA ASP A 123 -1.30 14.88 -42.19
C ASP A 123 -2.57 15.65 -41.83
N PRO A 124 -2.89 16.75 -42.54
CA PRO A 124 -4.09 17.56 -42.28
C PRO A 124 -5.40 16.79 -42.56
N ALA A 125 -5.34 15.69 -43.31
CA ALA A 125 -6.49 14.82 -43.54
C ALA A 125 -6.68 13.79 -42.38
N ASN A 126 -5.63 13.49 -41.57
CA ASN A 126 -5.64 12.56 -40.46
C ASN A 126 -5.12 13.23 -39.19
N LYS A 127 -5.96 14.07 -38.60
CA LYS A 127 -5.63 14.90 -37.43
C LYS A 127 -5.62 14.11 -36.11
N ALA A 128 -6.32 12.96 -36.03
CA ALA A 128 -6.42 12.17 -34.83
C ALA A 128 -5.10 11.51 -34.46
N LYS A 129 -4.68 11.66 -33.22
CA LYS A 129 -3.50 11.02 -32.62
C LYS A 129 -3.93 10.28 -31.37
N THR A 130 -3.49 9.04 -31.23
CA THR A 130 -3.86 8.18 -30.09
C THR A 130 -2.63 7.58 -29.44
N LEU A 131 -2.73 7.34 -28.12
CA LEU A 131 -1.74 6.62 -27.34
C LEU A 131 -2.46 5.64 -26.38
N ASN A 132 -2.14 4.37 -26.47
CA ASN A 132 -2.61 3.39 -25.50
C ASN A 132 -1.82 3.57 -24.19
N LEU A 133 -2.55 3.75 -23.10
CA LEU A 133 -1.96 3.91 -21.77
C LEU A 133 -1.65 2.55 -21.16
N THR A 134 -0.38 2.27 -20.95
CA THR A 134 0.14 0.99 -20.45
C THR A 134 0.47 1.07 -18.95
N PRO A 135 0.54 -0.07 -18.21
CA PRO A 135 0.83 -0.09 -16.78
C PRO A 135 2.14 0.62 -16.39
N ASP A 136 3.16 0.56 -17.25
CA ASP A 136 4.46 1.22 -17.04
C ASP A 136 4.40 2.74 -17.16
N MET A 137 3.29 3.28 -17.67
CA MET A 137 3.05 4.74 -17.71
C MET A 137 2.48 5.27 -16.39
N ALA A 138 2.08 4.42 -15.46
CA ALA A 138 1.61 4.85 -14.15
C ALA A 138 2.68 5.71 -13.42
N GLY A 139 2.25 6.85 -12.89
CA GLY A 139 3.10 7.86 -12.27
C GLY A 139 3.83 8.77 -13.25
N LYS A 140 3.61 8.62 -14.56
CA LYS A 140 4.28 9.41 -15.59
C LYS A 140 3.37 10.46 -16.18
N SER A 141 4.00 11.53 -16.67
CA SER A 141 3.38 12.63 -17.39
C SER A 141 3.40 12.35 -18.89
N ILE A 142 2.26 12.47 -19.54
CA ILE A 142 2.09 12.26 -20.98
C ILE A 142 1.79 13.59 -21.64
N THR A 143 2.52 13.91 -22.73
CA THR A 143 2.30 15.11 -23.55
C THR A 143 2.28 14.74 -25.03
N LEU A 144 1.58 15.54 -25.84
CA LEU A 144 1.70 15.47 -27.28
C LEU A 144 2.75 16.50 -27.72
N PHE A 145 3.73 16.04 -28.49
CA PHE A 145 4.82 16.81 -29.04
C PHE A 145 4.61 17.01 -30.53
N VAL A 146 4.58 18.29 -30.95
CA VAL A 146 4.48 18.67 -32.34
C VAL A 146 5.79 19.40 -32.70
N TYR A 147 6.43 19.01 -33.79
CA TYR A 147 7.70 19.62 -34.15
C TYR A 147 7.92 19.70 -35.66
N ALA A 148 8.69 20.69 -36.07
CA ALA A 148 9.20 20.84 -37.42
C ALA A 148 10.65 20.32 -37.45
N GLU A 149 10.91 19.30 -38.27
CA GLU A 149 12.24 18.72 -38.46
C GLU A 149 12.85 19.25 -39.75
N GLN A 150 14.03 19.84 -39.65
CA GLN A 150 14.82 20.30 -40.78
C GLN A 150 16.24 19.74 -40.72
N ALA A 151 16.68 19.08 -41.76
CA ALA A 151 18.01 18.45 -41.81
C ALA A 151 18.31 17.53 -40.59
N GLY A 152 17.33 16.77 -40.11
CA GLY A 152 17.45 15.86 -38.97
C GLY A 152 17.50 16.54 -37.59
N LYS A 153 17.18 17.85 -37.51
CA LYS A 153 17.12 18.58 -36.25
C LYS A 153 15.74 19.20 -36.06
N VAL A 154 15.33 19.32 -34.80
CA VAL A 154 14.11 20.06 -34.43
C VAL A 154 14.38 21.57 -34.62
N ALA A 155 13.76 22.16 -35.60
CA ALA A 155 13.86 23.59 -35.89
C ALA A 155 12.79 24.41 -35.16
N TRP A 156 11.65 23.78 -34.84
CA TRP A 156 10.56 24.39 -34.09
C TRP A 156 9.80 23.27 -33.34
N SER A 157 9.20 23.57 -32.20
CA SER A 157 8.39 22.61 -31.47
C SER A 157 7.32 23.23 -30.57
N TYR A 158 6.30 22.46 -30.31
CA TYR A 158 5.23 22.73 -29.37
C TYR A 158 5.01 21.47 -28.53
N THR A 159 4.75 21.64 -27.25
CA THR A 159 4.37 20.55 -26.34
C THR A 159 3.03 20.92 -25.70
N SER A 160 2.09 19.97 -25.69
CA SER A 160 0.78 20.16 -25.06
C SER A 160 0.88 20.22 -23.53
N ASP A 161 -0.22 20.59 -22.88
CA ASP A 161 -0.43 20.33 -21.48
C ASP A 161 -0.26 18.85 -21.18
N ALA A 162 0.12 18.55 -19.94
CA ALA A 162 0.45 17.21 -19.51
C ALA A 162 -0.76 16.51 -18.90
N VAL A 163 -0.94 15.22 -19.25
CA VAL A 163 -1.85 14.32 -18.57
C VAL A 163 -1.02 13.37 -17.69
N THR A 164 -1.28 13.33 -16.39
CA THR A 164 -0.61 12.41 -15.50
C THR A 164 -1.41 11.11 -15.41
N VAL A 165 -0.77 9.97 -15.70
CA VAL A 165 -1.38 8.65 -15.58
C VAL A 165 -1.19 8.16 -14.14
N LYS A 166 -2.27 7.85 -13.46
CA LYS A 166 -2.24 7.28 -12.11
C LYS A 166 -2.16 5.76 -12.13
N ALA A 167 -1.61 5.20 -11.08
CA ALA A 167 -1.74 3.77 -10.82
C ALA A 167 -3.19 3.45 -10.42
N LYS A 168 -3.68 2.26 -10.80
CA LYS A 168 -4.99 1.78 -10.32
C LYS A 168 -4.90 1.38 -8.86
N ASP A 169 -5.91 1.69 -8.07
CA ASP A 169 -5.96 1.25 -6.67
C ASP A 169 -6.25 -0.25 -6.61
N ILE A 170 -5.35 -0.99 -5.97
CA ILE A 170 -5.48 -2.44 -5.81
C ILE A 170 -6.76 -2.84 -5.07
N ASN A 171 -7.26 -1.97 -4.18
CA ASN A 171 -8.49 -2.20 -3.44
C ASN A 171 -9.72 -2.31 -4.34
N ASP A 172 -9.69 -1.75 -5.55
CA ASP A 172 -10.82 -1.87 -6.48
C ASP A 172 -10.95 -3.28 -7.07
N PHE A 173 -9.88 -4.08 -7.01
CA PHE A 173 -9.78 -5.34 -7.75
C PHE A 173 -9.82 -6.59 -6.87
N ILE A 174 -9.24 -6.54 -5.67
CA ILE A 174 -9.10 -7.70 -4.81
C ILE A 174 -9.51 -7.44 -3.36
N THR A 175 -9.73 -8.53 -2.64
CA THR A 175 -9.84 -8.58 -1.19
C THR A 175 -8.80 -9.55 -0.63
N ALA A 176 -8.42 -9.39 0.62
CA ALA A 176 -7.56 -10.29 1.33
C ALA A 176 -8.30 -10.92 2.51
N SER A 177 -7.98 -12.17 2.83
CA SER A 177 -8.41 -12.86 4.03
C SER A 177 -7.25 -13.63 4.65
N ALA A 178 -7.30 -13.81 5.97
CA ALA A 178 -6.33 -14.60 6.70
C ALA A 178 -7.09 -15.52 7.68
N ALA A 179 -6.61 -16.74 7.85
CA ALA A 179 -7.20 -17.65 8.83
C ALA A 179 -6.60 -17.39 10.20
N ASP A 180 -7.41 -17.54 11.24
CA ASP A 180 -6.97 -17.41 12.62
C ASP A 180 -6.06 -18.58 13.01
N PRO A 181 -4.78 -18.35 13.34
CA PRO A 181 -3.88 -19.41 13.77
C PRO A 181 -4.11 -19.75 15.24
N THR A 182 -3.91 -21.02 15.60
CA THR A 182 -3.92 -21.42 17.00
C THR A 182 -2.58 -21.12 17.68
N TYR A 183 -2.64 -20.64 18.89
CA TYR A 183 -1.47 -20.41 19.75
C TYR A 183 -0.69 -21.70 19.97
N ASP A 184 0.64 -21.62 19.86
CA ASP A 184 1.57 -22.71 20.17
C ASP A 184 2.87 -22.24 20.81
N GLY A 185 2.89 -20.98 21.29
CA GLY A 185 4.07 -20.34 21.88
C GLY A 185 5.09 -19.81 20.87
N THR A 186 4.78 -19.86 19.57
CA THR A 186 5.64 -19.31 18.51
C THR A 186 5.00 -18.11 17.84
N VAL A 187 5.81 -17.30 17.16
CA VAL A 187 5.32 -16.17 16.34
C VAL A 187 4.36 -16.67 15.27
N LYS A 188 3.16 -16.09 15.21
CA LYS A 188 2.08 -16.42 14.28
C LYS A 188 1.96 -15.38 13.18
N LYS A 189 2.44 -15.71 12.00
CA LYS A 189 2.18 -14.94 10.78
C LYS A 189 1.25 -15.77 9.90
N ALA A 190 -0.05 -15.46 9.96
CA ALA A 190 -1.04 -16.18 9.18
C ALA A 190 -0.78 -16.01 7.69
N GLY A 191 -0.98 -17.08 6.93
CA GLY A 191 -1.00 -17.03 5.48
C GLY A 191 -2.19 -16.21 4.98
N VAL A 192 -1.99 -15.46 3.91
CA VAL A 192 -3.02 -14.62 3.32
C VAL A 192 -3.53 -15.25 2.04
N THR A 193 -4.84 -15.22 1.84
CA THR A 193 -5.50 -15.58 0.59
C THR A 193 -6.05 -14.33 -0.07
N LEU A 194 -5.75 -14.15 -1.36
CA LEU A 194 -6.27 -13.06 -2.18
C LEU A 194 -7.41 -13.57 -3.05
N THR A 195 -8.46 -12.78 -3.14
CA THR A 195 -9.67 -13.10 -3.90
C THR A 195 -10.06 -11.93 -4.79
N SER A 196 -10.43 -12.21 -6.04
CA SER A 196 -10.96 -11.21 -6.95
C SER A 196 -12.24 -10.60 -6.41
N LYS A 197 -12.39 -9.29 -6.54
CA LYS A 197 -13.69 -8.65 -6.44
C LYS A 197 -14.51 -8.95 -7.69
N LYS A 198 -15.82 -8.75 -7.59
CA LYS A 198 -16.77 -8.97 -8.66
C LYS A 198 -17.22 -7.65 -9.26
N ASP A 199 -17.47 -7.64 -10.57
CA ASP A 199 -18.13 -6.53 -11.24
C ASP A 199 -19.65 -6.55 -11.00
N LYS A 200 -20.36 -5.59 -11.61
CA LYS A 200 -21.84 -5.49 -11.53
C LYS A 200 -22.58 -6.69 -12.11
N ASN A 201 -21.91 -7.51 -12.94
CA ASN A 201 -22.47 -8.72 -13.57
C ASN A 201 -22.03 -10.00 -12.81
N ASN A 202 -21.47 -9.86 -11.60
CA ASN A 202 -20.93 -10.95 -10.78
C ASN A 202 -19.76 -11.72 -11.46
N GLN A 203 -19.02 -11.05 -12.36
CA GLN A 203 -17.82 -11.59 -12.98
C GLN A 203 -16.58 -11.16 -12.20
N ASP A 204 -15.57 -12.03 -12.14
CA ASP A 204 -14.29 -11.70 -11.52
C ASP A 204 -13.60 -10.55 -12.26
N LEU A 205 -13.22 -9.50 -11.51
CA LEU A 205 -12.41 -8.39 -12.03
C LEU A 205 -10.98 -8.82 -12.33
N VAL A 206 -10.50 -9.86 -11.66
CA VAL A 206 -9.15 -10.42 -11.82
C VAL A 206 -9.28 -11.90 -12.15
N GLN A 207 -8.70 -12.33 -13.26
CA GLN A 207 -8.73 -13.73 -13.68
C GLN A 207 -7.82 -14.60 -12.79
N ALA A 208 -8.20 -15.86 -12.64
CA ALA A 208 -7.38 -16.85 -11.94
C ALA A 208 -5.98 -16.95 -12.60
N GLY A 209 -4.94 -17.03 -11.77
CA GLY A 209 -3.55 -17.07 -12.23
C GLY A 209 -2.93 -15.71 -12.53
N SER A 210 -3.67 -14.62 -12.34
CA SER A 210 -3.12 -13.26 -12.42
C SER A 210 -2.13 -12.99 -11.29
N ASP A 211 -1.08 -12.21 -11.58
CA ASP A 211 -0.12 -11.69 -10.59
C ASP A 211 -0.79 -10.93 -9.42
N LEU A 212 -1.98 -10.37 -9.64
CA LEU A 212 -2.75 -9.71 -8.58
C LEU A 212 -3.32 -10.66 -7.53
N LEU A 213 -3.42 -11.95 -7.82
CA LEU A 213 -3.85 -12.98 -6.88
C LEU A 213 -2.68 -13.79 -6.30
N ASP A 214 -1.44 -13.48 -6.69
CA ASP A 214 -0.23 -14.11 -6.18
C ASP A 214 0.35 -13.28 -5.02
N THR A 215 0.32 -13.82 -3.80
CA THR A 215 0.85 -13.13 -2.60
C THR A 215 2.34 -12.83 -2.69
N SER A 216 3.11 -13.55 -3.52
CA SER A 216 4.53 -13.27 -3.75
C SER A 216 4.79 -11.92 -4.45
N LYS A 217 3.76 -11.35 -5.05
CA LYS A 217 3.78 -10.03 -5.71
C LYS A 217 3.45 -8.87 -4.77
N TYR A 218 3.48 -9.13 -3.46
CA TYR A 218 3.19 -8.12 -2.45
C TYR A 218 4.28 -8.05 -1.39
N LYS A 219 4.53 -6.85 -0.90
CA LYS A 219 5.21 -6.66 0.38
C LYS A 219 4.18 -6.84 1.48
N ILE A 220 4.38 -7.83 2.35
CA ILE A 220 3.44 -8.17 3.42
C ILE A 220 4.03 -7.71 4.74
N ALA A 221 3.29 -6.88 5.47
CA ALA A 221 3.63 -6.41 6.81
C ALA A 221 2.57 -6.87 7.81
N TYR A 222 3.02 -7.21 9.01
CA TYR A 222 2.17 -7.62 10.13
C TYR A 222 2.32 -6.60 11.25
N SER A 223 1.20 -6.20 11.86
CA SER A 223 1.16 -5.25 12.96
C SER A 223 0.21 -5.74 14.06
N GLY A 224 0.65 -5.69 15.30
CA GLY A 224 -0.06 -6.18 16.47
C GLY A 224 0.73 -7.24 17.22
N GLU A 225 0.12 -7.87 18.21
CA GLU A 225 0.73 -8.95 18.99
C GLU A 225 0.76 -10.25 18.15
N LEU A 226 1.95 -10.77 17.90
CA LEU A 226 2.14 -11.93 17.01
C LEU A 226 2.37 -13.24 17.77
N THR A 227 2.50 -13.21 19.08
CA THR A 227 2.91 -14.37 19.87
C THR A 227 1.83 -14.84 20.83
N ASN A 228 1.12 -13.90 21.48
CA ASN A 228 0.21 -14.22 22.57
C ASN A 228 -1.26 -14.10 22.15
N VAL A 229 -2.12 -14.82 22.85
CA VAL A 229 -3.58 -14.68 22.75
C VAL A 229 -3.99 -13.47 23.59
N THR A 230 -4.27 -12.36 22.95
CA THR A 230 -4.67 -11.11 23.62
C THR A 230 -6.13 -10.75 23.38
N GLY A 231 -6.78 -11.37 22.41
CA GLY A 231 -8.08 -10.95 21.87
C GLY A 231 -7.99 -9.77 20.93
N ASP A 232 -6.79 -9.17 20.76
CA ASP A 232 -6.55 -8.12 19.79
C ASP A 232 -6.27 -8.71 18.41
N LYS A 233 -6.72 -7.98 17.38
CA LYS A 233 -6.50 -8.42 16.01
C LYS A 233 -5.12 -8.00 15.50
N VAL A 234 -4.46 -8.97 14.87
CA VAL A 234 -3.26 -8.69 14.08
C VAL A 234 -3.70 -8.16 12.71
N THR A 235 -3.18 -7.00 12.33
CA THR A 235 -3.42 -6.43 11.00
C THR A 235 -2.34 -6.89 10.04
N VAL A 236 -2.76 -7.38 8.88
CA VAL A 236 -1.88 -7.72 7.76
C VAL A 236 -2.10 -6.69 6.66
N THR A 237 -1.03 -6.03 6.23
CA THR A 237 -1.03 -5.03 5.16
C THR A 237 -0.25 -5.57 3.97
N LEU A 238 -0.88 -5.58 2.81
CA LEU A 238 -0.29 -6.00 1.55
C LEU A 238 -0.15 -4.80 0.62
N THR A 239 1.08 -4.52 0.20
CA THR A 239 1.40 -3.45 -0.78
C THR A 239 1.84 -4.10 -2.08
N PRO A 240 1.17 -3.85 -3.23
CA PRO A 240 1.50 -4.50 -4.49
C PRO A 240 2.88 -4.07 -4.99
N THR A 241 3.58 -5.00 -5.64
CA THR A 241 4.78 -4.75 -6.43
C THR A 241 4.52 -4.87 -7.93
N VAL A 242 3.28 -5.15 -8.30
CA VAL A 242 2.84 -5.25 -9.70
C VAL A 242 2.78 -3.87 -10.31
N THR A 243 3.44 -3.70 -11.44
CA THR A 243 3.50 -2.42 -12.16
C THR A 243 2.10 -1.94 -12.54
N GLY A 244 1.85 -0.65 -12.34
CA GLY A 244 0.57 -0.02 -12.67
C GLY A 244 -0.45 -0.05 -11.54
N TYR A 245 -0.15 -0.71 -10.42
CA TYR A 245 -1.03 -0.74 -9.25
C TYR A 245 -0.39 -0.07 -8.04
N ALA A 246 -1.23 0.53 -7.20
CA ALA A 246 -0.86 1.19 -5.96
C ALA A 246 -1.90 0.92 -4.86
N GLY A 247 -1.75 1.57 -3.73
CA GLY A 247 -2.62 1.37 -2.57
C GLY A 247 -2.20 0.18 -1.72
N GLN A 248 -3.06 -0.21 -0.78
CA GLN A 248 -2.80 -1.30 0.15
C GLN A 248 -4.08 -2.07 0.40
N VAL A 249 -4.01 -3.40 0.41
CA VAL A 249 -5.09 -4.26 0.88
C VAL A 249 -4.79 -4.70 2.30
N THR A 250 -5.77 -4.61 3.18
CA THR A 250 -5.63 -5.02 4.57
C THR A 250 -6.58 -6.15 4.92
N THR A 251 -6.14 -7.03 5.80
CA THR A 251 -6.98 -8.03 6.48
C THR A 251 -6.54 -8.17 7.91
N THR A 252 -7.33 -8.84 8.72
CA THR A 252 -7.01 -9.09 10.12
C THR A 252 -7.23 -10.55 10.46
N TYR A 253 -6.52 -11.03 11.49
CA TYR A 253 -6.75 -12.32 12.12
C TYR A 253 -6.55 -12.22 13.64
N GLU A 254 -7.05 -13.19 14.38
CA GLU A 254 -6.83 -13.34 15.83
C GLU A 254 -6.05 -14.61 16.11
N ILE A 255 -5.15 -14.58 17.11
CA ILE A 255 -4.50 -15.79 17.58
C ILE A 255 -5.47 -16.49 18.52
N GLN A 256 -5.96 -17.66 18.11
CA GLN A 256 -6.92 -18.44 18.87
C GLN A 256 -6.24 -19.17 20.03
N PRO A 257 -6.88 -19.29 21.19
CA PRO A 257 -6.35 -20.08 22.28
C PRO A 257 -6.20 -21.55 21.89
N MET A 258 -5.15 -22.18 22.41
CA MET A 258 -5.00 -23.62 22.28
C MET A 258 -6.07 -24.32 23.15
N GLN A 259 -6.83 -25.20 22.54
CA GLN A 259 -7.76 -26.06 23.28
C GLN A 259 -6.97 -27.16 24.00
N LEU A 260 -7.15 -27.25 25.30
CA LEU A 260 -6.50 -28.27 26.15
C LEU A 260 -7.47 -29.37 26.60
N ASP A 261 -8.77 -29.16 26.42
CA ASP A 261 -9.81 -30.16 26.69
C ASP A 261 -9.77 -31.28 25.65
N GLY A 262 -9.98 -32.48 26.04
CA GLY A 262 -9.88 -33.67 25.19
C GLY A 262 -8.46 -33.94 24.69
N ALA A 263 -7.46 -33.50 25.44
CA ALA A 263 -6.06 -33.64 25.11
C ALA A 263 -5.68 -35.06 24.70
N THR A 264 -5.24 -35.20 23.46
CA THR A 264 -4.63 -36.43 22.97
C THR A 264 -3.21 -36.61 23.54
N ALA A 265 -2.62 -37.77 23.39
CA ALA A 265 -1.23 -38.03 23.79
C ALA A 265 -0.23 -36.98 23.22
N THR A 266 -0.55 -36.37 22.09
CA THR A 266 0.29 -35.32 21.45
C THR A 266 0.33 -34.03 22.28
N ILE A 267 -0.79 -33.57 22.83
CA ILE A 267 -0.83 -32.39 23.70
C ILE A 267 -0.14 -32.67 25.01
N SER A 268 -0.41 -33.81 25.64
CA SER A 268 0.23 -34.22 26.92
C SER A 268 1.75 -34.40 26.78
N SER A 269 2.24 -34.85 25.62
CA SER A 269 3.67 -34.95 25.36
C SER A 269 4.36 -33.57 25.24
N ARG A 270 3.64 -32.55 24.80
CA ARG A 270 4.12 -31.18 24.63
C ARG A 270 4.04 -30.37 25.93
N MET A 271 3.03 -30.61 26.76
CA MET A 271 2.82 -29.84 27.97
C MET A 271 3.47 -30.52 29.16
N LYS A 272 3.92 -29.71 30.12
CA LYS A 272 4.34 -30.16 31.46
C LYS A 272 3.48 -29.45 32.50
N ALA A 273 2.64 -30.19 33.21
CA ALA A 273 1.96 -29.70 34.38
C ALA A 273 2.79 -30.04 35.63
N THR A 274 2.93 -29.08 36.52
CA THR A 274 3.58 -29.24 37.81
C THR A 274 2.63 -28.73 38.89
N LEU A 275 2.39 -29.50 39.92
CA LEU A 275 1.68 -29.06 41.12
C LEU A 275 2.68 -28.34 42.03
N GLU A 276 2.42 -27.09 42.37
CA GLU A 276 3.26 -26.33 43.31
C GLU A 276 3.01 -26.75 44.74
N ASN A 277 1.78 -27.19 45.06
CA ASN A 277 1.46 -27.81 46.31
C ASN A 277 1.41 -29.34 46.11
N THR A 278 2.26 -30.08 46.78
CA THR A 278 2.42 -31.51 46.62
C THR A 278 1.64 -32.35 47.68
N SER A 279 0.89 -31.68 48.54
CA SER A 279 0.12 -32.36 49.60
C SER A 279 -1.36 -32.06 49.50
N TYR A 280 -2.13 -33.02 49.04
CA TYR A 280 -3.60 -32.99 49.00
C TYR A 280 -4.19 -34.05 49.88
N VAL A 281 -5.29 -33.72 50.57
CA VAL A 281 -6.01 -34.71 51.41
C VAL A 281 -6.83 -35.61 50.50
N TYR A 282 -6.58 -36.89 50.54
CA TYR A 282 -7.37 -37.89 49.83
C TYR A 282 -8.79 -37.95 50.39
N THR A 283 -9.78 -37.75 49.55
CA THR A 283 -11.21 -37.71 49.93
C THR A 283 -11.99 -38.97 49.51
N GLY A 284 -11.30 -40.03 49.06
CA GLY A 284 -11.93 -41.27 48.58
C GLY A 284 -12.31 -41.27 47.09
N ASN A 285 -12.02 -40.21 46.35
CA ASN A 285 -12.29 -40.10 44.93
C ASN A 285 -10.98 -39.94 44.14
N ILE A 286 -10.90 -40.59 42.98
CA ILE A 286 -9.79 -40.44 42.02
C ILE A 286 -9.87 -39.14 41.27
N THR A 287 -11.03 -38.46 41.27
CA THR A 287 -11.22 -37.12 40.68
C THR A 287 -11.19 -36.09 41.80
N GLY A 288 -10.33 -35.11 41.66
CA GLY A 288 -10.19 -34.03 42.61
C GLY A 288 -10.28 -32.65 41.95
N LYS A 289 -10.22 -31.63 42.79
CA LYS A 289 -10.17 -30.24 42.37
C LYS A 289 -8.93 -29.57 42.93
N VAL A 290 -8.14 -28.98 42.11
CA VAL A 290 -6.93 -28.24 42.47
C VAL A 290 -7.12 -26.79 42.11
N LYS A 291 -6.70 -25.87 43.00
CA LYS A 291 -6.75 -24.46 42.66
C LYS A 291 -5.86 -24.18 41.45
N LYS A 292 -6.32 -23.33 40.54
CA LYS A 292 -5.54 -22.91 39.38
C LYS A 292 -4.16 -22.35 39.77
N SER A 293 -4.09 -21.60 40.88
CA SER A 293 -2.85 -21.07 41.45
C SER A 293 -1.80 -22.09 41.81
N ASP A 294 -2.23 -23.34 42.05
CA ASP A 294 -1.36 -24.42 42.49
C ASP A 294 -0.88 -25.31 41.33
N ILE A 295 -1.25 -24.93 40.08
CA ILE A 295 -0.87 -25.64 38.86
C ILE A 295 0.01 -24.73 38.03
N LYS A 296 1.23 -25.15 37.71
CA LYS A 296 2.07 -24.53 36.68
C LYS A 296 2.04 -25.42 35.45
N LEU A 297 1.49 -24.88 34.37
CA LEU A 297 1.46 -25.51 33.04
C LEU A 297 2.43 -24.84 32.12
N VAL A 298 3.38 -25.59 31.56
CA VAL A 298 4.43 -25.05 30.70
C VAL A 298 4.49 -25.84 29.40
N ASP A 299 4.61 -25.14 28.26
CA ASP A 299 4.98 -25.75 26.98
C ASP A 299 6.45 -26.18 27.07
N LYS A 300 6.72 -27.48 26.92
CA LYS A 300 8.07 -28.04 27.01
C LYS A 300 9.02 -27.56 25.95
N SER A 301 8.51 -27.17 24.77
CA SER A 301 9.32 -26.79 23.64
C SER A 301 9.75 -25.31 23.71
N THR A 302 8.87 -24.44 24.23
CA THR A 302 9.07 -23.00 24.27
C THR A 302 9.36 -22.46 25.66
N GLY A 303 9.05 -23.22 26.72
CA GLY A 303 9.15 -22.78 28.11
C GLY A 303 8.06 -21.78 28.53
N VAL A 304 7.10 -21.53 27.66
CA VAL A 304 6.02 -20.55 27.91
C VAL A 304 5.07 -21.08 28.98
N ASP A 305 4.75 -20.20 29.94
CA ASP A 305 3.78 -20.50 31.00
C ASP A 305 2.36 -20.36 30.45
N LEU A 306 1.64 -21.46 30.44
CA LEU A 306 0.28 -21.59 29.94
C LEU A 306 -0.76 -21.71 31.07
N SER A 307 -0.38 -21.53 32.33
CA SER A 307 -1.26 -21.71 33.51
C SER A 307 -2.50 -20.81 33.42
N ASN A 308 -2.39 -19.64 32.80
CA ASN A 308 -3.51 -18.72 32.64
C ASN A 308 -4.62 -19.23 31.71
N TYR A 309 -4.31 -20.21 30.86
CA TYR A 309 -5.27 -20.83 29.93
C TYR A 309 -5.97 -22.08 30.47
N LEU A 310 -5.66 -22.48 31.69
CA LEU A 310 -6.38 -23.56 32.33
C LEU A 310 -7.83 -23.14 32.59
N ASP A 311 -8.76 -24.00 32.14
CA ASP A 311 -10.18 -23.81 32.42
C ASP A 311 -10.45 -24.11 33.90
N VAL A 312 -11.34 -23.33 34.51
CA VAL A 312 -11.67 -23.39 35.91
C VAL A 312 -13.18 -23.37 36.11
N ASP A 313 -13.63 -24.04 37.16
CA ASP A 313 -15.02 -23.90 37.60
C ASP A 313 -15.28 -22.50 38.23
N SER A 314 -16.52 -22.21 38.58
CA SER A 314 -16.95 -20.94 39.17
C SER A 314 -16.21 -20.54 40.45
N ASN A 315 -15.48 -21.47 41.06
CA ASN A 315 -14.70 -21.26 42.30
C ASN A 315 -13.18 -21.23 42.07
N GLY A 316 -12.76 -21.24 40.80
CA GLY A 316 -11.34 -21.15 40.42
C GLY A 316 -10.56 -22.47 40.53
N TYR A 317 -11.24 -23.59 40.50
CA TYR A 317 -10.62 -24.92 40.56
C TYR A 317 -10.58 -25.58 39.18
N VAL A 318 -9.46 -26.28 38.94
CA VAL A 318 -9.26 -27.18 37.80
C VAL A 318 -9.65 -28.59 38.25
N LYS A 319 -10.41 -29.32 37.43
CA LYS A 319 -10.70 -30.71 37.63
C LYS A 319 -9.48 -31.55 37.27
N VAL A 320 -9.02 -32.38 38.20
CA VAL A 320 -7.87 -33.29 38.01
C VAL A 320 -8.28 -34.74 38.26
N GLU A 321 -7.60 -35.65 37.62
CA GLU A 321 -7.73 -37.09 37.84
C GLU A 321 -6.41 -37.62 38.39
N PHE A 322 -6.48 -38.33 39.52
CA PHE A 322 -5.31 -38.95 40.13
C PHE A 322 -5.14 -40.36 39.56
N THR A 323 -3.97 -40.66 39.03
CA THR A 323 -3.66 -41.94 38.40
C THR A 323 -3.17 -42.98 39.38
N SER A 324 -2.80 -42.58 40.62
CA SER A 324 -2.46 -43.49 41.74
C SER A 324 -2.93 -42.89 43.07
N GLN A 325 -3.05 -43.75 44.09
CA GLN A 325 -3.47 -43.39 45.45
C GLN A 325 -2.29 -43.47 46.46
N ASP A 326 -1.06 -43.37 45.99
CA ASP A 326 0.14 -43.42 46.84
C ASP A 326 0.41 -42.11 47.53
#